data_a79db588510a0e7488f04c4dd855e0c7
#
_entry.id   a79db588510a0e7488f04c4dd855e0c7
#
_cell.length_a   1.000
_cell.length_b   1.000
_cell.length_c   1.000
_cell.angle_alpha   90.00
_cell.angle_beta   90.00
_cell.angle_gamma   90.00
#
_symmetry.space_group_name_H-M   'P 1'
#
loop_
_entity.id
_entity.type
_entity.pdbx_description
1 polymer ?
#
loop_
_entity_poly.entity_id
_entity_poly.type
_entity_poly.pdbx_seq_one_letter_code
_entity_poly.pdbx_strand_id
1 'polypeptide(L)'
;VTVLEAAERPMARTASALLSGWFGGVHRGYGVDLRVNAPVDAILGDDRAAGVRLSDGEEIEADLVLVAAGLTPNTELAEAAGLACDDGILVDQSARTEDERIYAAGDVARFDLKRYGRSVRLESVQNAIDQAKAAAAAICGAPQTYDPVPWFWSDQYELKLQIAGLIDGADEMIRRGDPEEGKFALFHLKDGALVA
;
A
#
# COMPACT_ATOMS: atom_id res chain seq x y z
N VAL A 1 -7.01 21.31 -8.38
CA VAL A 1 -6.11 20.14 -8.34
C VAL A 1 -6.77 19.01 -9.10
N THR A 2 -6.02 18.36 -10.01
CA THR A 2 -6.45 17.15 -10.70
C THR A 2 -5.68 15.97 -10.11
N VAL A 3 -6.38 14.89 -9.78
CA VAL A 3 -5.81 13.62 -9.33
C VAL A 3 -6.12 12.56 -10.38
N LEU A 4 -5.07 11.92 -10.88
CA LEU A 4 -5.14 10.88 -11.91
C LEU A 4 -4.83 9.53 -11.27
N GLU A 5 -5.78 8.61 -11.33
CA GLU A 5 -5.64 7.24 -10.85
C GLU A 5 -5.74 6.29 -12.05
N ALA A 6 -4.72 5.47 -12.25
CA ALA A 6 -4.70 4.51 -13.35
C ALA A 6 -5.72 3.38 -13.17
N ALA A 7 -6.02 3.02 -11.91
CA ALA A 7 -7.01 2.00 -11.60
C ALA A 7 -8.45 2.53 -11.69
N GLU A 8 -9.41 1.61 -11.61
CA GLU A 8 -10.85 1.92 -11.65
C GLU A 8 -11.35 2.74 -10.44
N ARG A 9 -10.58 2.82 -9.38
CA ARG A 9 -10.93 3.51 -8.12
C ARG A 9 -9.70 3.86 -7.29
N PRO A 10 -9.75 4.96 -6.52
CA PRO A 10 -8.64 5.31 -5.63
C PRO A 10 -8.49 4.27 -4.52
N MET A 11 -7.26 4.09 -4.04
CA MET A 11 -6.90 3.16 -2.96
C MET A 11 -7.31 1.70 -3.25
N ALA A 12 -7.37 1.28 -4.51
CA ALA A 12 -7.84 -0.05 -4.92
C ALA A 12 -7.07 -1.21 -4.26
N ARG A 13 -5.80 -1.00 -3.92
CA ARG A 13 -4.94 -1.99 -3.27
C ARG A 13 -5.28 -2.26 -1.80
N THR A 14 -5.90 -1.31 -1.11
CA THR A 14 -6.02 -1.34 0.36
C THR A 14 -7.44 -1.12 0.87
N ALA A 15 -8.31 -0.56 0.06
CA ALA A 15 -9.66 -0.17 0.45
C ALA A 15 -10.74 -0.92 -0.36
N SER A 16 -11.87 -1.19 0.27
CA SER A 16 -13.05 -1.72 -0.43
C SER A 16 -13.63 -0.70 -1.42
N ALA A 17 -14.45 -1.17 -2.36
CA ALA A 17 -15.13 -0.31 -3.32
C ALA A 17 -16.00 0.78 -2.64
N LEU A 18 -16.68 0.42 -1.55
CA LEU A 18 -17.47 1.37 -0.76
C LEU A 18 -16.60 2.49 -0.20
N LEU A 19 -15.47 2.14 0.44
CA LEU A 19 -14.56 3.12 1.04
C LEU A 19 -13.89 3.99 -0.03
N SER A 20 -13.46 3.39 -1.15
CA SER A 20 -12.92 4.13 -2.30
C SER A 20 -13.93 5.13 -2.88
N GLY A 21 -15.18 4.71 -3.06
CA GLY A 21 -16.25 5.58 -3.55
C GLY A 21 -16.54 6.73 -2.60
N TRP A 22 -16.58 6.45 -1.30
CA TRP A 22 -16.80 7.46 -0.26
C TRP A 22 -15.69 8.52 -0.27
N PHE A 23 -14.42 8.12 -0.25
CA PHE A 23 -13.29 9.06 -0.35
C PHE A 23 -13.28 9.81 -1.68
N GLY A 24 -13.63 9.15 -2.78
CA GLY A 24 -13.80 9.82 -4.07
C GLY A 24 -14.85 10.95 -4.01
N GLY A 25 -15.94 10.74 -3.30
CA GLY A 25 -16.95 11.75 -3.02
C GLY A 25 -16.41 12.92 -2.17
N VAL A 26 -15.65 12.60 -1.13
CA VAL A 26 -14.99 13.59 -0.26
C VAL A 26 -14.06 14.48 -1.09
N HIS A 27 -13.15 13.90 -1.88
CA HIS A 27 -12.22 14.65 -2.72
C HIS A 27 -12.95 15.60 -3.69
N ARG A 28 -14.00 15.13 -4.36
CA ARG A 28 -14.81 15.96 -5.24
C ARG A 28 -15.52 17.08 -4.49
N GLY A 29 -15.97 16.81 -3.25
CA GLY A 29 -16.56 17.83 -2.36
C GLY A 29 -15.58 18.96 -2.02
N TYR A 30 -14.28 18.67 -1.98
CA TYR A 30 -13.21 19.66 -1.83
C TYR A 30 -12.75 20.28 -3.17
N GLY A 31 -13.47 20.02 -4.26
CA GLY A 31 -13.18 20.61 -5.57
C GLY A 31 -12.03 19.92 -6.33
N VAL A 32 -11.66 18.70 -5.95
CA VAL A 32 -10.66 17.91 -6.68
C VAL A 32 -11.30 17.27 -7.91
N ASP A 33 -10.70 17.49 -9.08
CA ASP A 33 -11.00 16.73 -10.30
C ASP A 33 -10.34 15.34 -10.19
N LEU A 34 -11.07 14.38 -9.64
CA LEU A 34 -10.60 12.98 -9.50
C LEU A 34 -11.02 12.16 -10.71
N ARG A 35 -10.05 11.77 -11.52
CA ARG A 35 -10.21 10.92 -12.70
C ARG A 35 -9.63 9.53 -12.45
N VAL A 36 -10.44 8.52 -12.64
CA VAL A 36 -10.05 7.10 -12.57
C VAL A 36 -9.95 6.52 -13.97
N ASN A 37 -9.31 5.36 -14.12
CA ASN A 37 -8.95 4.77 -15.41
C ASN A 37 -8.18 5.77 -16.30
N ALA A 38 -7.35 6.60 -15.69
CA ALA A 38 -6.61 7.68 -16.34
C ALA A 38 -5.08 7.45 -16.21
N PRO A 39 -4.53 6.40 -16.84
CA PRO A 39 -3.11 6.13 -16.80
C PRO A 39 -2.32 7.24 -17.50
N VAL A 40 -1.29 7.75 -16.83
CA VAL A 40 -0.39 8.76 -17.38
C VAL A 40 0.69 8.08 -18.21
N ASP A 41 0.89 8.56 -19.43
CA ASP A 41 1.93 8.10 -20.36
C ASP A 41 3.23 8.91 -20.21
N ALA A 42 3.10 10.23 -20.06
CA ALA A 42 4.26 11.12 -19.97
C ALA A 42 4.00 12.37 -19.14
N ILE A 43 5.05 12.89 -18.54
CA ILE A 43 5.10 14.26 -18.02
C ILE A 43 5.62 15.15 -19.16
N LEU A 44 4.92 16.24 -19.44
CA LEU A 44 5.22 17.19 -20.50
C LEU A 44 6.07 18.35 -19.99
N GLY A 45 6.89 18.91 -20.87
CA GLY A 45 7.78 20.02 -20.62
C GLY A 45 9.24 19.62 -20.74
N ASP A 46 10.12 20.62 -20.94
CA ASP A 46 11.57 20.40 -21.10
C ASP A 46 12.29 20.65 -19.76
N ASP A 47 12.60 21.92 -19.43
CA ASP A 47 13.30 22.28 -18.19
C ASP A 47 12.39 22.27 -16.95
N ARG A 48 11.09 22.33 -17.16
CA ARG A 48 10.05 22.33 -16.10
C ARG A 48 8.80 21.63 -16.58
N ALA A 49 8.05 21.05 -15.65
CA ALA A 49 6.77 20.45 -15.97
C ALA A 49 5.80 21.49 -16.53
N ALA A 50 5.10 21.12 -17.60
CA ALA A 50 4.05 21.90 -18.24
C ALA A 50 2.69 21.18 -18.23
N GLY A 51 2.68 19.90 -17.88
CA GLY A 51 1.48 19.08 -17.83
C GLY A 51 1.79 17.59 -17.85
N VAL A 52 0.77 16.81 -18.13
CA VAL A 52 0.84 15.37 -18.31
C VAL A 52 0.07 14.96 -19.55
N ARG A 53 0.47 13.86 -20.20
CA ARG A 53 -0.28 13.21 -21.26
C ARG A 53 -0.79 11.86 -20.76
N LEU A 54 -2.08 11.63 -20.95
CA LEU A 54 -2.72 10.34 -20.66
C LEU A 54 -2.48 9.35 -21.81
N SER A 55 -2.66 8.07 -21.53
CA SER A 55 -2.46 6.99 -22.51
C SER A 55 -3.46 7.03 -23.69
N ASP A 56 -4.57 7.73 -23.56
CA ASP A 56 -5.53 7.98 -24.64
C ASP A 56 -5.19 9.18 -25.52
N GLY A 57 -4.11 9.92 -25.16
CA GLY A 57 -3.61 11.10 -25.86
C GLY A 57 -4.13 12.42 -25.32
N GLU A 58 -5.03 12.46 -24.33
CA GLU A 58 -5.44 13.70 -23.69
C GLU A 58 -4.24 14.36 -22.98
N GLU A 59 -4.09 15.66 -23.13
CA GLU A 59 -3.07 16.46 -22.42
C GLU A 59 -3.75 17.36 -21.40
N ILE A 60 -3.18 17.37 -20.18
CA ILE A 60 -3.68 18.17 -19.06
C ILE A 60 -2.55 19.10 -18.62
N GLU A 61 -2.78 20.41 -18.73
CA GLU A 61 -1.81 21.42 -18.30
C GLU A 61 -1.65 21.43 -16.78
N ALA A 62 -0.40 21.58 -16.31
CA ALA A 62 -0.07 21.70 -14.90
C ALA A 62 1.29 22.39 -14.71
N ASP A 63 1.38 23.29 -13.74
CA ASP A 63 2.61 23.97 -13.34
C ASP A 63 3.46 23.09 -12.39
N LEU A 64 2.83 22.11 -11.74
CA LEU A 64 3.44 21.17 -10.82
C LEU A 64 2.83 19.78 -11.01
N VAL A 65 3.67 18.77 -11.12
CA VAL A 65 3.25 17.36 -11.17
C VAL A 65 3.86 16.62 -9.97
N LEU A 66 2.98 16.05 -9.15
CA LEU A 66 3.35 15.15 -8.07
C LEU A 66 3.16 13.70 -8.52
N VAL A 67 4.23 12.92 -8.55
CA VAL A 67 4.17 11.50 -8.87
C VAL A 67 4.09 10.70 -7.57
N ALA A 68 2.94 10.02 -7.36
CA ALA A 68 2.65 9.19 -6.21
C ALA A 68 2.13 7.81 -6.66
N ALA A 69 2.75 7.24 -7.69
CA ALA A 69 2.29 6.02 -8.39
C ALA A 69 2.76 4.71 -7.73
N GLY A 70 3.10 4.74 -6.44
CA GLY A 70 3.64 3.59 -5.71
C GLY A 70 5.17 3.55 -5.73
N LEU A 71 5.73 2.41 -5.32
CA LEU A 71 7.17 2.19 -5.28
C LEU A 71 7.56 0.88 -5.97
N THR A 72 8.80 0.85 -6.40
CA THR A 72 9.51 -0.37 -6.81
C THR A 72 10.59 -0.66 -5.75
N PRO A 73 10.64 -1.86 -5.16
CA PRO A 73 11.65 -2.19 -4.17
C PRO A 73 13.05 -2.24 -4.83
N ASN A 74 14.04 -1.59 -4.21
CA ASN A 74 15.42 -1.62 -4.67
C ASN A 74 16.07 -2.95 -4.22
N THR A 75 16.07 -3.93 -5.10
CA THR A 75 16.58 -5.29 -4.83
C THR A 75 17.96 -5.56 -5.40
N GLU A 76 18.56 -4.62 -6.13
CA GLU A 76 19.76 -4.80 -6.95
C GLU A 76 20.97 -5.31 -6.15
N LEU A 77 21.13 -4.82 -4.91
CA LEU A 77 22.23 -5.29 -4.03
C LEU A 77 22.03 -6.73 -3.58
N ALA A 78 20.79 -7.11 -3.30
CA ALA A 78 20.44 -8.47 -2.89
C ALA A 78 20.60 -9.44 -4.06
N GLU A 79 20.11 -9.07 -5.25
CA GLU A 79 20.27 -9.84 -6.49
C GLU A 79 21.74 -10.02 -6.86
N ALA A 80 22.54 -8.97 -6.76
CA ALA A 80 23.99 -9.03 -7.00
C ALA A 80 24.72 -9.93 -5.98
N ALA A 81 24.16 -10.06 -4.77
CA ALA A 81 24.66 -11.00 -3.76
C ALA A 81 24.13 -12.43 -3.96
N GLY A 82 23.31 -12.67 -4.96
CA GLY A 82 22.73 -13.99 -5.26
C GLY A 82 21.53 -14.36 -4.39
N LEU A 83 20.91 -13.38 -3.69
CA LEU A 83 19.75 -13.64 -2.83
C LEU A 83 18.47 -13.71 -3.64
N ALA A 84 17.53 -14.54 -3.19
CA ALA A 84 16.23 -14.67 -3.81
C ALA A 84 15.38 -13.40 -3.63
N CYS A 85 14.87 -12.88 -4.75
CA CYS A 85 13.99 -11.70 -4.81
C CYS A 85 12.76 -12.02 -5.67
N ASP A 86 11.58 -11.57 -5.20
CA ASP A 86 10.31 -11.65 -5.93
C ASP A 86 9.41 -10.51 -5.42
N ASP A 87 9.33 -9.41 -6.16
CA ASP A 87 8.69 -8.16 -5.70
C ASP A 87 9.17 -7.77 -4.29
N GLY A 88 10.50 -7.83 -4.06
CA GLY A 88 11.16 -7.59 -2.78
C GLY A 88 12.13 -8.70 -2.43
N ILE A 89 12.94 -8.50 -1.40
CA ILE A 89 13.91 -9.47 -0.90
C ILE A 89 13.18 -10.50 -0.06
N LEU A 90 13.30 -11.78 -0.41
CA LEU A 90 12.64 -12.85 0.33
C LEU A 90 13.30 -13.06 1.70
N VAL A 91 12.49 -13.03 2.75
CA VAL A 91 12.94 -13.25 4.12
C VAL A 91 12.01 -14.22 4.87
N ASP A 92 12.56 -14.85 5.90
CA ASP A 92 11.79 -15.63 6.85
C ASP A 92 11.06 -14.72 7.88
N GLN A 93 10.37 -15.31 8.84
CA GLN A 93 9.63 -14.59 9.87
C GLN A 93 10.51 -13.91 10.94
N SER A 94 11.82 -14.05 10.86
CA SER A 94 12.79 -13.29 11.65
C SER A 94 13.49 -12.21 10.82
N ALA A 95 12.94 -11.90 9.62
CA ALA A 95 13.49 -10.97 8.65
C ALA A 95 14.86 -11.38 8.08
N ARG A 96 15.23 -12.68 8.15
CA ARG A 96 16.48 -13.21 7.65
C ARG A 96 16.30 -13.77 6.25
N THR A 97 17.26 -13.50 5.36
CA THR A 97 17.32 -14.06 4.01
C THR A 97 17.83 -15.52 4.04
N GLU A 98 17.99 -16.13 2.89
CA GLU A 98 18.62 -17.46 2.77
C GLU A 98 20.12 -17.47 3.18
N ASP A 99 20.82 -16.32 3.13
CA ASP A 99 22.13 -16.17 3.79
C ASP A 99 21.91 -15.78 5.25
N GLU A 100 22.36 -16.62 6.17
CA GLU A 100 22.16 -16.45 7.62
C GLU A 100 22.71 -15.13 8.20
N ARG A 101 23.57 -14.44 7.48
CA ARG A 101 24.21 -13.19 7.89
C ARG A 101 23.53 -11.96 7.34
N ILE A 102 22.54 -12.12 6.44
CA ILE A 102 21.88 -11.03 5.75
C ILE A 102 20.40 -10.97 6.15
N TYR A 103 19.96 -9.78 6.50
CA TYR A 103 18.59 -9.46 6.91
C TYR A 103 18.02 -8.34 6.05
N ALA A 104 16.72 -8.39 5.80
CA ALA A 104 16.01 -7.30 5.13
C ALA A 104 14.69 -7.01 5.87
N ALA A 105 14.33 -5.73 6.01
CA ALA A 105 13.14 -5.31 6.72
C ALA A 105 12.49 -4.08 6.07
N GLY A 106 11.21 -3.87 6.33
CA GLY A 106 10.42 -2.76 5.80
C GLY A 106 9.92 -3.02 4.39
N ASP A 107 9.74 -1.93 3.62
CA ASP A 107 9.08 -1.94 2.31
C ASP A 107 9.77 -2.80 1.25
N VAL A 108 11.06 -3.10 1.44
CA VAL A 108 11.85 -3.94 0.52
C VAL A 108 11.70 -5.44 0.81
N ALA A 109 11.25 -5.82 2.02
CA ALA A 109 11.21 -7.20 2.45
C ALA A 109 9.87 -7.88 2.14
N ARG A 110 9.93 -9.08 1.54
CA ARG A 110 8.79 -9.93 1.29
C ARG A 110 8.87 -11.18 2.14
N PHE A 111 7.80 -11.52 2.84
CA PHE A 111 7.76 -12.62 3.79
C PHE A 111 6.41 -13.33 3.82
N ASP A 112 6.40 -14.55 4.34
CA ASP A 112 5.17 -15.33 4.50
C ASP A 112 4.39 -14.84 5.72
N LEU A 113 3.23 -14.25 5.48
CA LEU A 113 2.29 -13.87 6.52
C LEU A 113 1.35 -15.04 6.80
N LYS A 114 1.67 -15.84 7.81
CA LYS A 114 0.98 -17.10 8.12
C LYS A 114 -0.48 -16.90 8.40
N ARG A 115 -0.82 -15.83 9.10
CA ARG A 115 -2.20 -15.44 9.43
C ARG A 115 -3.10 -15.40 8.20
N TYR A 116 -2.55 -14.97 7.04
CA TYR A 116 -3.29 -14.85 5.78
C TYR A 116 -2.93 -15.94 4.77
N GLY A 117 -2.01 -16.86 5.12
CA GLY A 117 -1.59 -17.98 4.28
C GLY A 117 -0.95 -17.58 2.97
N ARG A 118 -0.28 -16.43 2.91
CA ARG A 118 0.35 -15.91 1.69
C ARG A 118 1.61 -15.11 1.96
N SER A 119 2.44 -14.98 0.94
CA SER A 119 3.59 -14.09 0.93
C SER A 119 3.14 -12.66 0.64
N VAL A 120 3.66 -11.69 1.40
CA VAL A 120 3.32 -10.26 1.32
C VAL A 120 4.57 -9.39 1.40
N ARG A 121 4.49 -8.21 0.81
CA ARG A 121 5.36 -7.07 1.05
C ARG A 121 4.48 -5.94 1.57
N LEU A 122 4.73 -5.48 2.79
CA LEU A 122 3.90 -4.49 3.48
C LEU A 122 4.58 -3.12 3.46
N GLU A 123 3.98 -2.17 2.78
CA GLU A 123 4.44 -0.79 2.68
C GLU A 123 3.77 0.03 3.80
N SER A 124 4.30 -0.08 5.03
CA SER A 124 3.74 0.67 6.16
C SER A 124 4.78 0.96 7.23
N VAL A 125 4.61 2.07 7.92
CA VAL A 125 5.49 2.49 9.03
C VAL A 125 5.54 1.44 10.14
N GLN A 126 4.39 0.82 10.47
CA GLN A 126 4.35 -0.26 11.45
C GLN A 126 5.24 -1.43 11.01
N ASN A 127 5.07 -1.89 9.77
CA ASN A 127 5.88 -3.01 9.26
C ASN A 127 7.36 -2.68 9.30
N ALA A 128 7.77 -1.50 8.84
CA ALA A 128 9.16 -1.10 8.83
C ALA A 128 9.79 -1.13 10.24
N ILE A 129 9.06 -0.60 11.23
CA ILE A 129 9.54 -0.56 12.62
C ILE A 129 9.58 -1.95 13.25
N ASP A 130 8.49 -2.71 13.15
CA ASP A 130 8.36 -3.96 13.91
C ASP A 130 9.14 -5.10 13.26
N GLN A 131 9.23 -5.13 11.93
CA GLN A 131 10.10 -6.09 11.23
C GLN A 131 11.59 -5.80 11.49
N ALA A 132 11.99 -4.51 11.55
CA ALA A 132 13.35 -4.14 11.93
C ALA A 132 13.69 -4.58 13.37
N LYS A 133 12.73 -4.50 14.30
CA LYS A 133 12.91 -5.04 15.67
C LYS A 133 13.08 -6.56 15.66
N ALA A 134 12.31 -7.28 14.84
CA ALA A 134 12.44 -8.72 14.68
C ALA A 134 13.82 -9.10 14.13
N ALA A 135 14.29 -8.38 13.10
CA ALA A 135 15.64 -8.54 12.55
C ALA A 135 16.72 -8.30 13.62
N ALA A 136 16.62 -7.20 14.37
CA ALA A 136 17.56 -6.86 15.43
C ALA A 136 17.58 -7.93 16.53
N ALA A 137 16.43 -8.44 16.95
CA ALA A 137 16.32 -9.53 17.91
C ALA A 137 17.01 -10.81 17.41
N ALA A 138 16.80 -11.15 16.13
CA ALA A 138 17.43 -12.32 15.52
C ALA A 138 18.97 -12.17 15.44
N ILE A 139 19.48 -11.01 15.06
CA ILE A 139 20.92 -10.67 15.05
C ILE A 139 21.51 -10.81 16.45
N CYS A 140 20.77 -10.45 17.49
CA CYS A 140 21.18 -10.58 18.90
C CYS A 140 21.01 -12.00 19.47
N GLY A 141 20.64 -12.99 18.67
CA GLY A 141 20.49 -14.38 19.11
C GLY A 141 19.16 -14.71 19.80
N ALA A 142 18.17 -13.82 19.71
CA ALA A 142 16.83 -13.98 20.28
C ALA A 142 15.73 -13.84 19.20
N PRO A 143 15.73 -14.68 18.14
CA PRO A 143 14.79 -14.56 17.04
C PRO A 143 13.34 -14.65 17.51
N GLN A 144 12.50 -13.81 16.96
CA GLN A 144 11.06 -13.78 17.22
C GLN A 144 10.32 -13.99 15.92
N THR A 145 9.18 -14.68 15.97
CA THR A 145 8.30 -14.84 14.82
C THR A 145 7.54 -13.55 14.56
N TYR A 146 7.77 -12.93 13.43
CA TYR A 146 7.05 -11.77 12.94
C TYR A 146 5.83 -12.23 12.13
N ASP A 147 4.63 -12.17 12.72
CA ASP A 147 3.34 -12.51 12.08
C ASP A 147 2.27 -11.49 12.51
N PRO A 148 2.43 -10.21 12.10
CA PRO A 148 1.57 -9.14 12.56
C PRO A 148 0.17 -9.19 11.97
N VAL A 149 -0.78 -8.48 12.60
CA VAL A 149 -1.93 -7.93 11.88
C VAL A 149 -1.43 -6.67 11.18
N PRO A 150 -1.40 -6.63 9.83
CA PRO A 150 -1.01 -5.43 9.12
C PRO A 150 -1.86 -4.24 9.55
N TRP A 151 -1.21 -3.09 9.77
CA TRP A 151 -1.90 -1.88 10.15
C TRP A 151 -1.29 -0.68 9.43
N PHE A 152 -2.14 0.18 8.90
CA PHE A 152 -1.74 1.42 8.25
C PHE A 152 -2.86 2.44 8.36
N TRP A 153 -2.51 3.69 8.11
CA TRP A 153 -3.43 4.80 8.21
C TRP A 153 -3.26 5.77 7.05
N SER A 154 -4.26 6.61 6.87
CA SER A 154 -4.19 7.76 5.96
C SER A 154 -4.97 8.92 6.58
N ASP A 155 -4.32 10.07 6.69
CA ASP A 155 -4.98 11.30 7.06
C ASP A 155 -5.28 12.09 5.79
N GLN A 156 -6.57 12.33 5.53
CA GLN A 156 -7.03 13.04 4.34
C GLN A 156 -8.01 14.12 4.78
N TYR A 157 -7.62 15.39 4.65
CA TYR A 157 -8.33 16.52 5.26
C TYR A 157 -8.45 16.32 6.79
N GLU A 158 -9.63 16.45 7.37
CA GLU A 158 -9.89 16.17 8.79
C GLU A 158 -10.16 14.69 9.08
N LEU A 159 -10.17 13.85 8.05
CA LEU A 159 -10.54 12.45 8.16
C LEU A 159 -9.33 11.59 8.49
N LYS A 160 -9.52 10.67 9.42
CA LYS A 160 -8.52 9.70 9.83
C LYS A 160 -8.98 8.30 9.47
N LEU A 161 -8.41 7.75 8.41
CA LEU A 161 -8.60 6.37 8.04
C LEU A 161 -7.60 5.50 8.80
N GLN A 162 -8.10 4.41 9.39
CA GLN A 162 -7.26 3.36 9.96
C GLN A 162 -7.70 2.02 9.38
N ILE A 163 -6.74 1.22 8.95
CA ILE A 163 -6.98 -0.10 8.38
C ILE A 163 -6.14 -1.11 9.16
N ALA A 164 -6.81 -2.14 9.69
CA ALA A 164 -6.17 -3.29 10.31
C ALA A 164 -6.57 -4.55 9.55
N GLY A 165 -5.57 -5.34 9.15
CA GLY A 165 -5.80 -6.53 8.34
C GLY A 165 -5.63 -6.29 6.83
N LEU A 166 -5.96 -7.33 6.06
CA LEU A 166 -5.94 -7.33 4.60
C LEU A 166 -7.31 -7.76 4.09
N ILE A 167 -7.90 -6.96 3.20
CA ILE A 167 -9.25 -7.20 2.65
C ILE A 167 -9.28 -8.26 1.54
N ASP A 168 -8.11 -8.69 1.08
CA ASP A 168 -8.02 -9.62 -0.04
C ASP A 168 -8.66 -10.97 0.25
N GLY A 169 -9.56 -11.38 -0.64
CA GLY A 169 -10.30 -12.62 -0.52
C GLY A 169 -11.44 -12.57 0.50
N ALA A 170 -11.79 -11.39 1.04
CA ALA A 170 -13.01 -11.23 1.83
C ALA A 170 -14.23 -11.47 0.95
N ASP A 171 -15.19 -12.20 1.48
CA ASP A 171 -16.46 -12.60 0.82
C ASP A 171 -17.68 -11.91 1.41
N GLU A 172 -17.53 -11.32 2.59
CA GLU A 172 -18.58 -10.57 3.28
C GLU A 172 -18.05 -9.25 3.83
N MET A 173 -18.91 -8.21 3.82
CA MET A 173 -18.61 -6.92 4.43
C MET A 173 -19.77 -6.46 5.30
N ILE A 174 -19.49 -6.15 6.55
CA ILE A 174 -20.46 -5.61 7.52
C ILE A 174 -20.10 -4.14 7.78
N ARG A 175 -21.08 -3.26 7.63
CA ARG A 175 -20.94 -1.84 7.94
C ARG A 175 -21.55 -1.53 9.31
N ARG A 176 -20.81 -0.77 10.12
CA ARG A 176 -21.29 -0.17 11.36
C ARG A 176 -21.11 1.34 11.29
N GLY A 177 -22.14 2.09 11.64
CA GLY A 177 -22.16 3.55 11.56
C GLY A 177 -22.62 4.06 10.20
N ASP A 178 -22.53 5.37 9.99
CA ASP A 178 -23.04 6.04 8.80
C ASP A 178 -21.93 6.79 8.06
N PRO A 179 -21.67 6.45 6.79
CA PRO A 179 -20.76 7.20 5.94
C PRO A 179 -21.18 8.67 5.73
N GLU A 180 -22.47 9.00 5.75
CA GLU A 180 -22.94 10.38 5.60
C GLU A 180 -22.57 11.23 6.81
N GLU A 181 -22.48 10.63 8.00
CA GLU A 181 -21.97 11.29 9.20
C GLU A 181 -20.43 11.31 9.30
N GLY A 182 -19.74 10.65 8.36
CA GLY A 182 -18.27 10.52 8.37
C GLY A 182 -17.72 9.66 9.50
N LYS A 183 -18.59 8.86 10.16
CA LYS A 183 -18.22 8.00 11.30
C LYS A 183 -18.74 6.60 11.09
N PHE A 184 -17.90 5.75 10.55
CA PHE A 184 -18.28 4.36 10.29
C PHE A 184 -17.07 3.43 10.35
N ALA A 185 -17.33 2.13 10.44
CA ALA A 185 -16.34 1.08 10.29
C ALA A 185 -16.86 0.04 9.30
N LEU A 186 -15.95 -0.55 8.54
CA LEU A 186 -16.22 -1.68 7.64
C LEU A 186 -15.45 -2.88 8.17
N PHE A 187 -16.15 -3.96 8.43
CA PHE A 187 -15.60 -5.24 8.85
C PHE A 187 -15.63 -6.18 7.65
N HIS A 188 -14.48 -6.71 7.28
CA HIS A 188 -14.35 -7.65 6.17
C HIS A 188 -14.14 -9.06 6.72
N LEU A 189 -14.99 -9.99 6.29
CA LEU A 189 -14.92 -11.38 6.70
C LEU A 189 -14.57 -12.27 5.51
N LYS A 190 -13.96 -13.40 5.82
CA LYS A 190 -13.72 -14.50 4.90
C LYS A 190 -14.14 -15.78 5.59
N ASP A 191 -15.05 -16.54 4.97
CA ASP A 191 -15.62 -17.77 5.56
C ASP A 191 -16.11 -17.55 7.00
N GLY A 192 -16.73 -16.39 7.28
CA GLY A 192 -17.24 -15.99 8.59
C GLY A 192 -16.17 -15.53 9.59
N ALA A 193 -14.88 -15.53 9.24
CA ALA A 193 -13.79 -15.05 10.09
C ALA A 193 -13.43 -13.60 9.74
N LEU A 194 -13.24 -12.74 10.74
CA LEU A 194 -12.80 -11.35 10.54
C LEU A 194 -11.36 -11.32 10.03
N VAL A 195 -11.16 -10.69 8.86
CA VAL A 195 -9.83 -10.56 8.22
C VAL A 195 -9.34 -9.11 8.14
N ALA A 196 -10.24 -8.13 8.15
CA ALA A 196 -9.89 -6.72 8.16
C ALA A 196 -11.00 -5.84 8.76
#